data_9ea5b5c5b9bf21243b3298a0950add4f
#
_entry.id   9ea5b5c5b9bf21243b3298a0950add4f
#
_cell.length_a   1.000
_cell.length_b   1.000
_cell.length_c   1.000
_cell.angle_alpha   90.00
_cell.angle_beta   90.00
_cell.angle_gamma   90.00
#
_symmetry.space_group_name_H-M   'P 1'
#
loop_
_entity.id
_entity.type
_entity.pdbx_description
1 polymer ?
#
loop_
_entity_poly.entity_id
_entity_poly.type
_entity_poly.pdbx_seq_one_letter_code
_entity_poly.pdbx_strand_id
1 'polypeptide(L)'
;MPARPLPADVDHVTYSIVAEAMTNVLRHAQANTVIVEIACEGQTVTVRVADDGHGRATDASTGGLGLRAMEDRAAALGGTLVAEPGPDRGFVVRAVLPIGASERVEDSL
;
A
#
# COMPACT_ATOMS: atom_id res chain seq x y z
N MET A 1 -4.44 13.61 -3.45
CA MET A 1 -4.70 13.68 -2.00
C MET A 1 -6.18 13.78 -1.73
N PRO A 2 -6.61 13.16 -0.68
CA PRO A 2 -8.03 13.26 -0.35
C PRO A 2 -8.41 14.69 0.02
N ALA A 3 -9.64 15.02 -0.23
CA ALA A 3 -10.14 16.35 0.07
C ALA A 3 -10.25 16.58 1.57
N ARG A 4 -10.30 15.54 2.33
CA ARG A 4 -10.39 15.66 3.79
C ARG A 4 -9.50 14.61 4.43
N PRO A 5 -9.13 14.79 5.68
CA PRO A 5 -8.22 13.87 6.32
C PRO A 5 -8.80 12.47 6.42
N LEU A 6 -7.95 11.49 6.35
CA LEU A 6 -8.34 10.12 6.56
C LEU A 6 -8.52 9.85 8.05
N PRO A 7 -9.32 8.86 8.40
CA PRO A 7 -9.33 8.39 9.79
C PRO A 7 -7.90 8.06 10.23
N ALA A 8 -7.63 8.25 11.49
CA ALA A 8 -6.26 8.11 11.98
C ALA A 8 -5.67 6.73 11.73
N ASP A 9 -6.45 5.69 11.88
CA ASP A 9 -5.94 4.34 11.66
C ASP A 9 -5.65 4.08 10.19
N VAL A 10 -6.49 4.59 9.30
CA VAL A 10 -6.27 4.44 7.87
C VAL A 10 -5.03 5.23 7.45
N ASP A 11 -4.90 6.43 7.97
CA ASP A 11 -3.76 7.26 7.66
C ASP A 11 -2.46 6.59 8.11
N HIS A 12 -2.48 6.03 9.30
CA HIS A 12 -1.30 5.36 9.83
C HIS A 12 -0.90 4.15 9.00
N VAL A 13 -1.87 3.32 8.62
CA VAL A 13 -1.59 2.14 7.83
C VAL A 13 -1.11 2.53 6.43
N THR A 14 -1.72 3.56 5.85
CA THR A 14 -1.29 4.06 4.55
C THR A 14 0.17 4.48 4.61
N TYR A 15 0.53 5.26 5.62
CA TYR A 15 1.90 5.70 5.78
C TYR A 15 2.84 4.50 5.95
N SER A 16 2.46 3.55 6.77
CA SER A 16 3.29 2.38 7.02
C SER A 16 3.54 1.58 5.76
N ILE A 17 2.50 1.41 4.94
CA ILE A 17 2.65 0.65 3.70
C ILE A 17 3.58 1.38 2.74
N VAL A 18 3.40 2.68 2.59
CA VAL A 18 4.26 3.45 1.70
C VAL A 18 5.70 3.40 2.19
N ALA A 19 5.91 3.59 3.49
CA ALA A 19 7.25 3.59 4.04
C ALA A 19 7.94 2.24 3.85
N GLU A 20 7.22 1.17 4.08
CA GLU A 20 7.80 -0.16 3.92
C GLU A 20 8.09 -0.46 2.45
N ALA A 21 7.18 -0.09 1.57
CA ALA A 21 7.38 -0.31 0.14
C ALA A 21 8.56 0.51 -0.38
N MET A 22 8.70 1.74 0.09
CA MET A 22 9.84 2.57 -0.31
C MET A 22 11.15 1.98 0.20
N THR A 23 11.15 1.45 1.42
CA THR A 23 12.32 0.80 1.95
C THR A 23 12.73 -0.39 1.07
N ASN A 24 11.74 -1.14 0.62
CA ASN A 24 12.02 -2.27 -0.25
C ASN A 24 12.63 -1.82 -1.57
N VAL A 25 12.12 -0.75 -2.13
CA VAL A 25 12.68 -0.21 -3.36
C VAL A 25 14.15 0.16 -3.17
N LEU A 26 14.43 0.86 -2.08
CA LEU A 26 15.79 1.31 -1.83
C LEU A 26 16.76 0.17 -1.59
N ARG A 27 16.27 -0.91 -1.00
CA ARG A 27 17.15 -2.01 -0.65
C ARG A 27 17.30 -3.05 -1.75
N HIS A 28 16.26 -3.26 -2.53
CA HIS A 28 16.20 -4.46 -3.35
C HIS A 28 15.96 -4.24 -4.83
N ALA A 29 15.38 -3.13 -5.21
CA ALA A 29 14.89 -3.00 -6.57
C ALA A 29 15.88 -2.41 -7.55
N GLN A 30 16.84 -1.65 -7.07
CA GLN A 30 17.77 -0.95 -7.95
C GLN A 30 17.00 -0.12 -8.97
N ALA A 31 15.96 0.54 -8.51
CA ALA A 31 15.10 1.29 -9.38
C ALA A 31 15.61 2.70 -9.59
N ASN A 32 15.30 3.27 -10.73
CA ASN A 32 15.54 4.68 -10.98
C ASN A 32 14.35 5.54 -10.64
N THR A 33 13.18 4.95 -10.69
CA THR A 33 11.93 5.70 -10.52
C THR A 33 10.98 4.93 -9.63
N VAL A 34 10.32 5.65 -8.75
CA VAL A 34 9.27 5.11 -7.91
C VAL A 34 8.07 6.03 -8.04
N ILE A 35 6.92 5.46 -8.26
CA ILE A 35 5.68 6.22 -8.33
C ILE A 35 4.82 5.81 -7.17
N VAL A 36 4.38 6.78 -6.37
CA VAL A 36 3.48 6.54 -5.27
C VAL A 36 2.17 7.26 -5.58
N GLU A 37 1.10 6.51 -5.58
CA GLU A 37 -0.22 7.07 -5.85
C GLU A 37 -1.15 6.73 -4.70
N ILE A 38 -1.90 7.72 -4.26
CA ILE A 38 -2.89 7.54 -3.21
C ILE A 38 -4.17 8.17 -3.71
N ALA A 39 -5.22 7.41 -3.82
CA ALA A 39 -6.48 7.89 -4.34
C ALA A 39 -7.62 7.49 -3.41
N CYS A 40 -8.56 8.39 -3.21
CA CYS A 40 -9.77 8.10 -2.47
C CYS A 40 -10.91 8.00 -3.44
N GLU A 41 -11.63 6.89 -3.40
CA GLU A 41 -12.79 6.71 -4.23
C GLU A 41 -13.90 6.12 -3.39
N GLY A 42 -15.02 6.84 -3.29
CA GLY A 42 -16.11 6.39 -2.45
C GLY A 42 -15.63 6.25 -1.02
N GLN A 43 -15.65 5.05 -0.53
CA GLN A 43 -15.26 4.80 0.85
C GLN A 43 -14.01 3.95 0.94
N THR A 44 -13.15 4.06 -0.05
CA THR A 44 -11.89 3.34 -0.01
C THR A 44 -10.74 4.26 -0.35
N VAL A 45 -9.57 3.89 0.15
CA VAL A 45 -8.30 4.51 -0.25
C VAL A 45 -7.51 3.44 -0.97
N THR A 46 -7.01 3.77 -2.15
CA THR A 46 -6.10 2.89 -2.87
C THR A 46 -4.71 3.47 -2.79
N VAL A 47 -3.76 2.67 -2.38
CA VAL A 47 -2.37 3.06 -2.28
C VAL A 47 -1.60 2.19 -3.25
N ARG A 48 -0.80 2.79 -4.10
CA ARG A 48 -0.03 2.05 -5.08
C ARG A 48 1.39 2.57 -5.09
N VAL A 49 2.35 1.67 -4.95
CA VAL A 49 3.77 2.00 -5.03
C VAL A 49 4.36 1.14 -6.12
N ALA A 50 4.84 1.75 -7.17
CA ALA A 50 5.39 1.04 -8.32
C ALA A 50 6.79 1.52 -8.59
N ASP A 51 7.70 0.60 -8.85
CA ASP A 51 9.06 0.96 -9.21
C ASP A 51 9.43 0.32 -10.54
N ASP A 52 10.51 0.79 -11.13
CA ASP A 52 11.01 0.29 -12.39
C ASP A 52 12.30 -0.51 -12.22
N GLY A 53 12.50 -1.09 -11.07
CA GLY A 53 13.70 -1.84 -10.78
C GLY A 53 13.71 -3.21 -11.42
N HIS A 54 14.37 -4.15 -10.77
CA HIS A 54 14.54 -5.48 -11.34
C HIS A 54 13.41 -6.44 -11.05
N GLY A 55 12.39 -6.01 -10.34
CA GLY A 55 11.25 -6.87 -10.09
C GLY A 55 11.62 -8.10 -9.31
N ARG A 56 12.31 -7.94 -8.23
CA ARG A 56 12.84 -9.05 -7.45
C ARG A 56 11.79 -9.78 -6.65
N ALA A 57 10.58 -9.65 -7.08
CA ALA A 57 9.47 -10.22 -6.36
C ALA A 57 9.60 -11.71 -6.15
N THR A 58 10.12 -12.38 -7.15
CA THR A 58 10.20 -13.82 -7.07
C THR A 58 11.09 -14.27 -5.93
N ASP A 59 12.18 -13.57 -5.74
CA ASP A 59 13.07 -13.94 -4.67
C ASP A 59 12.54 -13.48 -3.35
N ALA A 60 11.85 -12.41 -3.41
CA ALA A 60 11.48 -11.74 -2.21
C ALA A 60 10.09 -12.09 -1.76
N SER A 61 9.46 -12.94 -2.48
CA SER A 61 8.14 -13.37 -2.07
C SER A 61 8.18 -13.93 -0.68
N THR A 62 9.36 -14.20 -0.22
CA THR A 62 9.51 -14.58 1.15
C THR A 62 9.34 -13.36 2.00
N GLY A 63 9.16 -13.54 3.23
CA GLY A 63 8.90 -12.46 4.14
C GLY A 63 9.97 -11.41 4.27
N GLY A 64 11.06 -11.57 3.53
CA GLY A 64 12.16 -10.63 3.63
C GLY A 64 11.83 -9.21 3.20
N LEU A 65 10.73 -9.00 2.51
CA LEU A 65 10.31 -7.66 2.10
C LEU A 65 9.27 -7.05 3.01
N GLY A 66 8.93 -7.69 4.10
CA GLY A 66 7.92 -7.14 4.98
C GLY A 66 6.52 -7.19 4.40
N LEU A 67 6.32 -7.97 3.35
CA LEU A 67 5.01 -8.03 2.71
C LEU A 67 3.95 -8.58 3.63
N ARG A 68 4.31 -9.55 4.45
CA ARG A 68 3.38 -10.13 5.39
C ARG A 68 2.88 -9.08 6.37
N ALA A 69 3.80 -8.27 6.86
CA ALA A 69 3.42 -7.22 7.79
C ALA A 69 2.50 -6.20 7.14
N MET A 70 2.77 -5.86 5.89
CA MET A 70 1.90 -4.94 5.17
C MET A 70 0.52 -5.56 4.97
N GLU A 71 0.49 -6.82 4.61
CA GLU A 71 -0.78 -7.53 4.45
C GLU A 71 -1.58 -7.54 5.73
N ASP A 72 -0.90 -7.82 6.83
CA ASP A 72 -1.57 -7.88 8.13
C ASP A 72 -2.14 -6.53 8.52
N ARG A 73 -1.41 -5.47 8.23
CA ARG A 73 -1.90 -4.13 8.54
C ARG A 73 -3.13 -3.77 7.72
N ALA A 74 -3.10 -4.10 6.44
CA ALA A 74 -4.25 -3.85 5.59
C ALA A 74 -5.44 -4.67 6.06
N ALA A 75 -5.21 -5.93 6.38
CA ALA A 75 -6.28 -6.82 6.82
C ALA A 75 -6.90 -6.36 8.12
N ALA A 76 -6.11 -5.77 9.00
CA ALA A 76 -6.62 -5.28 10.27
C ALA A 76 -7.67 -4.20 10.09
N LEU A 77 -7.63 -3.51 8.95
CA LEU A 77 -8.64 -2.51 8.64
C LEU A 77 -9.74 -3.06 7.73
N GLY A 78 -9.70 -4.33 7.43
CA GLY A 78 -10.66 -4.92 6.49
C GLY A 78 -10.29 -4.71 5.05
N GLY A 79 -9.05 -4.34 4.79
CA GLY A 79 -8.58 -4.11 3.42
C GLY A 79 -7.77 -5.26 2.88
N THR A 80 -7.17 -5.03 1.72
CA THR A 80 -6.37 -6.04 1.05
C THR A 80 -5.06 -5.43 0.56
N LEU A 81 -4.10 -6.29 0.32
CA LEU A 81 -2.83 -5.86 -0.23
C LEU A 81 -2.34 -6.90 -1.21
N VAL A 82 -1.89 -6.43 -2.37
CA VAL A 82 -1.33 -7.29 -3.41
C VAL A 82 0.04 -6.76 -3.77
N ALA A 83 1.00 -7.64 -3.90
CA ALA A 83 2.33 -7.29 -4.34
C ALA A 83 2.72 -8.21 -5.47
N GLU A 84 3.14 -7.66 -6.59
CA GLU A 84 3.39 -8.45 -7.78
C GLU A 84 4.38 -7.76 -8.70
N PRO A 85 4.99 -8.50 -9.62
CA PRO A 85 5.89 -7.87 -10.59
C PRO A 85 5.14 -6.88 -11.45
N GLY A 86 5.83 -5.84 -11.88
CA GLY A 86 5.25 -4.88 -12.79
C GLY A 86 5.05 -5.47 -14.18
N PRO A 87 4.35 -4.75 -15.04
CA PRO A 87 4.04 -5.30 -16.37
C PRO A 87 5.26 -5.54 -17.24
N ASP A 88 6.24 -4.68 -17.19
CA ASP A 88 7.46 -4.86 -17.95
C ASP A 88 8.60 -5.25 -17.06
N ARG A 89 8.77 -4.52 -16.00
CA ARG A 89 9.81 -4.74 -15.03
C ARG A 89 9.36 -4.05 -13.77
N GLY A 90 10.12 -4.21 -12.72
CA GLY A 90 9.80 -3.56 -11.47
C GLY A 90 8.81 -4.34 -10.65
N PHE A 91 8.25 -3.67 -9.69
CA PHE A 91 7.41 -4.31 -8.69
C PHE A 91 6.32 -3.33 -8.28
N VAL A 92 5.12 -3.85 -8.02
CA VAL A 92 4.00 -3.02 -7.63
C VAL A 92 3.42 -3.55 -6.33
N VAL A 93 3.25 -2.65 -5.37
CA VAL A 93 2.52 -2.96 -4.15
C VAL A 93 1.24 -2.12 -4.20
N ARG A 94 0.11 -2.77 -4.04
CA ARG A 94 -1.16 -2.06 -4.07
C ARG A 94 -2.02 -2.49 -2.91
N ALA A 95 -2.56 -1.52 -2.20
CA ALA A 95 -3.45 -1.78 -1.08
C ALA A 95 -4.76 -1.06 -1.30
N VAL A 96 -5.84 -1.68 -0.87
CA VAL A 96 -7.15 -1.05 -0.89
C VAL A 96 -7.65 -1.09 0.54
N LEU A 97 -7.90 0.06 1.11
CA LEU A 97 -8.25 0.19 2.51
C LEU A 97 -9.63 0.83 2.63
N PRO A 98 -10.55 0.21 3.36
CA PRO A 98 -11.84 0.84 3.55
C PRO A 98 -11.75 1.97 4.56
N ILE A 99 -12.43 3.06 4.29
CA ILE A 99 -12.49 4.16 5.25
C ILE A 99 -13.91 4.38 5.75
N GLY A 100 -14.86 3.84 5.04
CA GLY A 100 -16.23 4.13 5.35
C GLY A 100 -16.76 3.52 6.61
N ALA A 101 -16.16 2.45 7.04
CA ALA A 101 -16.72 1.75 8.19
C ALA A 101 -16.75 2.62 9.43
N SER A 102 -15.63 3.26 9.74
CA SER A 102 -15.62 4.13 10.91
C SER A 102 -16.48 5.33 10.71
N GLU A 103 -16.46 5.88 9.53
CA GLU A 103 -17.24 7.06 9.28
C GLU A 103 -18.72 6.79 9.33
N ARG A 104 -19.11 5.62 8.82
CA ARG A 104 -20.51 5.27 8.87
C ARG A 104 -21.03 5.14 10.28
N VAL A 105 -20.21 4.64 11.15
CA VAL A 105 -20.61 4.52 12.54
C VAL A 105 -20.90 5.90 13.12
N GLU A 106 -20.06 6.83 12.81
CA GLU A 106 -20.27 8.19 13.27
C GLU A 106 -21.50 8.80 12.65
N ASP A 107 -21.67 8.59 11.38
CA ASP A 107 -22.79 9.17 10.69
C ASP A 107 -24.12 8.64 11.20
N SER A 108 -24.11 7.46 11.71
CA SER A 108 -25.33 6.87 12.23
C SER A 108 -25.79 7.51 13.51
N LEU A 109 -24.97 8.26 14.11
CA LEU A 109 -25.32 8.91 15.34
C LEU A 109 -26.02 10.22 15.09
#